data_ee6083f1d8b51a1888bff9517735bf1f
#
_entry.id   ee6083f1d8b51a1888bff9517735bf1f
#
_cell.length_a   1.000
_cell.length_b   1.000
_cell.length_c   1.000
_cell.angle_alpha   90.00
_cell.angle_beta   90.00
_cell.angle_gamma   90.00
#
_symmetry.space_group_name_H-M   'P 1'
#
loop_
_entity.id
_entity.type
_entity.pdbx_description
1 polymer ?
#
loop_
_entity_poly.entity_id
_entity_poly.type
_entity_poly.pdbx_seq_one_letter_code
_entity_poly.pdbx_strand_id
1 'polypeptide(L)'
;MTPSEDLQNSWFNALHERRKNALGVFKDPEYINVFNGVIDKYCDSAHFIYELLQNADDAKATEVEMVLTKNQFIFTHNGKERFTVSDPESAEEDRMNNRLGHINAITAIGFSSKNNVPTNDIDDIKIGKFGVGFKAVFQYTTTPAIYDKPFCFKIEDYIVPTKLNDTTLQREGKTVFVIPFDRKDIDAQQAYEDIEQKISSLDYPQLFLRNMQTISWNTPTQRGKIVKQLLEKYDTYRNITTALYELNSTRGSQNKILLLSKNVTVADTDNKHIISIGYFLNEKGRIDTECRPNINCFFPTHENIDTCYIIHAPFALVDNRQQIKRNNNVNDSLFKSIGELAADSLVVLK
;
A
#
# COMPACT_ATOMS: atom_id res chain seq x y z
N MET A 1 -3.12 -24.61 -13.90
CA MET A 1 -2.51 -25.48 -12.86
C MET A 1 -1.44 -24.68 -12.16
N THR A 2 -1.39 -24.71 -10.82
CA THR A 2 -0.30 -24.10 -10.07
C THR A 2 0.98 -24.90 -10.33
N PRO A 3 2.11 -24.26 -10.68
CA PRO A 3 3.38 -24.96 -10.89
C PRO A 3 3.82 -25.74 -9.64
N SER A 4 4.54 -26.86 -9.82
CA SER A 4 5.08 -27.59 -8.68
C SER A 4 6.09 -26.74 -7.91
N GLU A 5 6.29 -27.05 -6.62
CA GLU A 5 7.25 -26.33 -5.78
C GLU A 5 8.68 -26.40 -6.34
N ASP A 6 9.08 -27.55 -6.86
CA ASP A 6 10.40 -27.74 -7.51
C ASP A 6 10.57 -26.82 -8.72
N LEU A 7 9.54 -26.69 -9.55
CA LEU A 7 9.57 -25.83 -10.72
C LEU A 7 9.65 -24.35 -10.31
N GLN A 8 8.87 -23.93 -9.31
CA GLN A 8 8.93 -22.58 -8.77
C GLN A 8 10.32 -22.27 -8.17
N ASN A 9 10.92 -23.21 -7.47
CA ASN A 9 12.29 -23.10 -6.97
C ASN A 9 13.32 -22.96 -8.10
N SER A 10 13.15 -23.69 -9.20
CA SER A 10 14.01 -23.57 -10.39
C SER A 10 13.91 -22.15 -10.99
N TRP A 11 12.69 -21.62 -11.15
CA TRP A 11 12.46 -20.26 -11.66
C TRP A 11 13.03 -19.19 -10.73
N PHE A 12 12.91 -19.39 -9.41
CA PHE A 12 13.52 -18.50 -8.43
C PHE A 12 15.05 -18.45 -8.58
N ASN A 13 15.69 -19.60 -8.72
CA ASN A 13 17.15 -19.68 -8.91
C ASN A 13 17.58 -19.00 -10.23
N ALA A 14 16.82 -19.20 -11.31
CA ALA A 14 17.07 -18.52 -12.58
C ALA A 14 16.94 -16.99 -12.46
N LEU A 15 15.94 -16.51 -11.72
CA LEU A 15 15.78 -15.10 -11.42
C LEU A 15 16.94 -14.56 -10.57
N HIS A 16 17.39 -15.28 -9.54
CA HIS A 16 18.55 -14.93 -8.74
C HIS A 16 19.79 -14.69 -9.62
N GLU A 17 20.15 -15.68 -10.45
CA GLU A 17 21.32 -15.57 -11.33
C GLU A 17 21.19 -14.42 -12.34
N ARG A 18 20.01 -14.24 -12.93
CA ARG A 18 19.74 -13.11 -13.83
C ARG A 18 19.94 -11.76 -13.14
N ARG A 19 19.45 -11.59 -11.91
CA ARG A 19 19.60 -10.36 -11.13
C ARG A 19 21.04 -10.11 -10.70
N LYS A 20 21.74 -11.15 -10.29
CA LYS A 20 23.16 -11.10 -9.93
C LYS A 20 24.04 -10.68 -11.11
N ASN A 21 23.78 -11.20 -12.29
CA ASN A 21 24.48 -10.81 -13.51
C ASN A 21 24.19 -9.35 -13.89
N ALA A 22 22.93 -8.91 -13.81
CA ALA A 22 22.54 -7.52 -14.06
C ALA A 22 23.22 -6.57 -13.05
N LEU A 23 23.32 -6.95 -11.78
CA LEU A 23 23.98 -6.16 -10.75
C LEU A 23 25.45 -5.90 -11.10
N GLY A 24 26.16 -6.89 -11.69
CA GLY A 24 27.54 -6.71 -12.16
C GLY A 24 27.67 -5.54 -13.14
N VAL A 25 26.72 -5.38 -14.06
CA VAL A 25 26.66 -4.25 -14.99
C VAL A 25 26.35 -2.94 -14.26
N PHE A 26 25.39 -2.95 -13.35
CA PHE A 26 25.01 -1.72 -12.60
C PHE A 26 26.09 -1.23 -11.63
N LYS A 27 26.97 -2.10 -11.15
CA LYS A 27 28.12 -1.73 -10.30
C LYS A 27 29.34 -1.27 -11.11
N ASP A 28 29.27 -1.29 -12.44
CA ASP A 28 30.31 -0.68 -13.27
C ASP A 28 30.37 0.83 -13.00
N PRO A 29 31.58 1.44 -12.91
CA PRO A 29 31.76 2.86 -12.68
C PRO A 29 30.98 3.77 -13.63
N GLU A 30 30.69 3.34 -14.86
CA GLU A 30 29.93 4.10 -15.84
C GLU A 30 28.44 4.19 -15.48
N TYR A 31 27.87 3.16 -14.80
CA TYR A 31 26.42 3.03 -14.53
C TYR A 31 26.04 3.22 -13.07
N ILE A 32 26.98 3.13 -12.13
CA ILE A 32 26.71 3.14 -10.69
C ILE A 32 25.96 4.39 -10.22
N ASN A 33 26.27 5.54 -10.79
CA ASN A 33 25.62 6.80 -10.41
C ASN A 33 24.15 6.83 -10.88
N VAL A 34 23.83 6.24 -12.03
CA VAL A 34 22.45 6.13 -12.53
C VAL A 34 21.67 5.17 -11.65
N PHE A 35 22.28 4.05 -11.29
CA PHE A 35 21.68 3.05 -10.40
C PHE A 35 21.36 3.67 -9.04
N ASN A 36 22.33 4.34 -8.40
CA ASN A 36 22.14 4.99 -7.10
C ASN A 36 21.05 6.07 -7.19
N GLY A 37 21.05 6.92 -8.23
CA GLY A 37 20.03 7.95 -8.39
C GLY A 37 18.60 7.40 -8.56
N VAL A 38 18.43 6.19 -9.09
CA VAL A 38 17.12 5.50 -9.12
C VAL A 38 16.75 4.99 -7.74
N ILE A 39 17.72 4.44 -6.99
CA ILE A 39 17.48 3.92 -5.64
C ILE A 39 17.13 5.06 -4.68
N ASP A 40 17.87 6.18 -4.72
CA ASP A 40 17.63 7.34 -3.86
C ASP A 40 16.21 7.89 -4.02
N LYS A 41 15.70 7.96 -5.26
CA LYS A 41 14.31 8.34 -5.50
C LYS A 41 13.28 7.43 -4.83
N TYR A 42 13.57 6.16 -4.67
CA TYR A 42 12.66 5.23 -3.97
C TYR A 42 12.72 5.42 -2.46
N CYS A 43 13.91 5.74 -1.92
CA CYS A 43 14.08 5.95 -0.49
C CYS A 43 13.41 7.23 0.00
N ASP A 44 13.43 8.30 -0.80
CA ASP A 44 12.90 9.62 -0.41
C ASP A 44 11.38 9.77 -0.54
N SER A 45 10.71 8.83 -1.21
CA SER A 45 9.43 9.17 -1.84
C SER A 45 8.19 8.80 -1.04
N ALA A 46 8.24 7.97 0.02
CA ALA A 46 6.99 7.48 0.57
C ALA A 46 7.03 7.12 2.05
N HIS A 47 5.89 7.30 2.68
CA HIS A 47 5.61 6.69 3.98
C HIS A 47 5.52 5.16 3.78
N PHE A 48 6.65 4.44 3.95
CA PHE A 48 6.78 3.03 3.59
C PHE A 48 5.72 2.13 4.24
N ILE A 49 5.22 2.49 5.43
CA ILE A 49 4.13 1.76 6.09
C ILE A 49 2.85 1.80 5.24
N TYR A 50 2.53 2.94 4.62
CA TYR A 50 1.37 3.04 3.73
C TYR A 50 1.52 2.17 2.48
N GLU A 51 2.74 2.07 1.95
CA GLU A 51 3.02 1.16 0.83
C GLU A 51 2.82 -0.32 1.22
N LEU A 52 3.29 -0.71 2.42
CA LEU A 52 3.07 -2.06 2.93
C LEU A 52 1.58 -2.34 3.18
N LEU A 53 0.83 -1.36 3.70
CA LEU A 53 -0.61 -1.48 3.90
C LEU A 53 -1.37 -1.59 2.58
N GLN A 54 -0.99 -0.83 1.54
CA GLN A 54 -1.57 -0.96 0.21
C GLN A 54 -1.32 -2.35 -0.38
N ASN A 55 -0.08 -2.83 -0.30
CA ASN A 55 0.28 -4.15 -0.81
C ASN A 55 -0.47 -5.27 -0.06
N ALA A 56 -0.67 -5.13 1.26
CA ALA A 56 -1.46 -6.07 2.04
C ALA A 56 -2.94 -6.05 1.62
N ASP A 57 -3.52 -4.87 1.38
CA ASP A 57 -4.90 -4.73 0.92
C ASP A 57 -5.09 -5.32 -0.48
N ASP A 58 -4.15 -5.08 -1.40
CA ASP A 58 -4.13 -5.67 -2.74
C ASP A 58 -4.00 -7.22 -2.69
N ALA A 59 -3.30 -7.74 -1.67
CA ALA A 59 -3.26 -9.18 -1.38
C ALA A 59 -4.52 -9.70 -0.67
N LYS A 60 -5.56 -8.87 -0.52
CA LYS A 60 -6.84 -9.18 0.15
C LYS A 60 -6.67 -9.50 1.64
N ALA A 61 -5.72 -8.82 2.30
CA ALA A 61 -5.55 -8.94 3.73
C ALA A 61 -6.64 -8.18 4.48
N THR A 62 -7.13 -8.80 5.57
CA THR A 62 -8.07 -8.18 6.49
C THR A 62 -7.39 -7.72 7.78
N GLU A 63 -6.20 -8.24 8.05
CA GLU A 63 -5.46 -7.98 9.28
C GLU A 63 -3.98 -7.74 8.98
N VAL A 64 -3.43 -6.76 9.69
CA VAL A 64 -2.01 -6.44 9.73
C VAL A 64 -1.52 -6.38 11.18
N GLU A 65 -0.35 -6.94 11.42
CA GLU A 65 0.40 -6.82 12.67
C GLU A 65 1.76 -6.17 12.37
N MET A 66 2.08 -5.12 13.10
CA MET A 66 3.37 -4.44 13.06
C MET A 66 4.09 -4.66 14.39
N VAL A 67 5.33 -5.15 14.36
CA VAL A 67 6.18 -5.30 15.54
C VAL A 67 7.45 -4.50 15.31
N LEU A 68 7.70 -3.53 16.19
CA LEU A 68 8.92 -2.72 16.17
C LEU A 68 9.80 -3.10 17.34
N THR A 69 11.06 -3.33 17.07
CA THR A 69 12.13 -3.50 18.07
C THR A 69 13.23 -2.49 17.80
N LYS A 70 14.23 -2.40 18.67
CA LYS A 70 15.38 -1.49 18.46
C LYS A 70 16.22 -1.82 17.22
N ASN A 71 16.11 -3.07 16.70
CA ASN A 71 16.99 -3.56 15.64
C ASN A 71 16.26 -3.88 14.33
N GLN A 72 14.92 -3.93 14.34
CA GLN A 72 14.15 -4.29 13.16
C GLN A 72 12.67 -3.91 13.28
N PHE A 73 12.03 -3.77 12.13
CA PHE A 73 10.60 -3.68 11.99
C PHE A 73 10.07 -4.93 11.28
N ILE A 74 9.00 -5.53 11.82
CA ILE A 74 8.33 -6.70 11.25
C ILE A 74 6.91 -6.30 10.91
N PHE A 75 6.52 -6.56 9.65
CA PHE A 75 5.18 -6.33 9.14
C PHE A 75 4.58 -7.66 8.69
N THR A 76 3.45 -8.05 9.25
CA THR A 76 2.78 -9.33 8.96
C THR A 76 1.36 -9.07 8.49
N HIS A 77 0.90 -9.76 7.45
CA HIS A 77 -0.49 -9.72 7.02
C HIS A 77 -1.04 -11.11 6.66
N ASN A 78 -2.36 -11.25 6.70
CA ASN A 78 -3.09 -12.48 6.40
C ASN A 78 -3.67 -12.50 4.97
N GLY A 79 -3.06 -11.79 4.03
CA GLY A 79 -3.52 -11.74 2.63
C GLY A 79 -3.66 -13.12 2.00
N LYS A 80 -4.54 -13.24 1.03
CA LYS A 80 -4.81 -14.51 0.33
C LYS A 80 -3.88 -14.72 -0.87
N GLU A 81 -3.44 -13.65 -1.50
CA GLU A 81 -2.49 -13.71 -2.61
C GLU A 81 -1.09 -13.98 -2.07
N ARG A 82 -0.41 -15.00 -2.65
CA ARG A 82 0.92 -15.44 -2.25
C ARG A 82 1.96 -14.98 -3.26
N PHE A 83 3.21 -14.87 -2.81
CA PHE A 83 4.30 -14.54 -3.69
C PHE A 83 4.45 -15.59 -4.79
N THR A 84 4.64 -15.12 -6.01
CA THR A 84 4.87 -15.94 -7.21
C THR A 84 6.15 -15.50 -7.91
N VAL A 85 6.69 -16.37 -8.71
CA VAL A 85 7.79 -16.11 -9.63
C VAL A 85 7.37 -16.52 -11.04
N SER A 86 7.66 -15.69 -12.05
CA SER A 86 7.39 -16.03 -13.44
C SER A 86 8.39 -17.02 -13.99
N ASP A 87 7.92 -17.86 -14.89
CA ASP A 87 8.78 -18.66 -15.75
C ASP A 87 9.74 -17.73 -16.50
N PRO A 88 11.07 -18.00 -16.49
CA PRO A 88 12.04 -17.20 -17.23
C PRO A 88 11.74 -17.04 -18.72
N GLU A 89 11.12 -18.05 -19.34
CA GLU A 89 10.78 -18.03 -20.76
C GLU A 89 9.57 -17.14 -21.07
N SER A 90 8.61 -17.05 -20.16
CA SER A 90 7.40 -16.22 -20.33
C SER A 90 7.43 -14.88 -19.58
N ALA A 91 8.46 -14.60 -18.79
CA ALA A 91 8.53 -13.45 -17.91
C ALA A 91 8.32 -12.08 -18.64
N GLU A 92 8.76 -11.96 -19.89
CA GLU A 92 8.55 -10.72 -20.66
C GLU A 92 7.10 -10.60 -21.15
N GLU A 93 6.49 -11.71 -21.58
CA GLU A 93 5.06 -11.74 -21.93
C GLU A 93 4.18 -11.49 -20.71
N ASP A 94 4.51 -12.13 -19.56
CA ASP A 94 3.81 -11.89 -18.31
C ASP A 94 3.86 -10.42 -17.90
N ARG A 95 5.01 -9.77 -18.12
CA ARG A 95 5.19 -8.36 -17.87
C ARG A 95 4.32 -7.48 -18.75
N MET A 96 4.26 -7.75 -20.06
CA MET A 96 3.43 -7.01 -21.00
C MET A 96 1.94 -7.16 -20.68
N ASN A 97 1.56 -8.30 -20.14
CA ASN A 97 0.18 -8.64 -19.77
C ASN A 97 -0.16 -8.36 -18.29
N ASN A 98 0.68 -7.63 -17.55
CA ASN A 98 0.53 -7.35 -16.10
C ASN A 98 0.36 -8.60 -15.21
N ARG A 99 0.94 -9.72 -15.61
CA ARG A 99 0.93 -11.01 -14.89
C ARG A 99 2.28 -11.37 -14.30
N LEU A 100 3.23 -10.44 -14.31
CA LEU A 100 4.58 -10.67 -13.83
C LEU A 100 4.57 -11.14 -12.38
N GLY A 101 5.32 -12.20 -12.08
CA GLY A 101 5.45 -12.76 -10.74
C GLY A 101 5.88 -11.71 -9.71
N HIS A 102 5.36 -11.82 -8.49
CA HIS A 102 5.58 -10.83 -7.44
C HIS A 102 7.07 -10.64 -7.11
N ILE A 103 7.86 -11.75 -7.09
CA ILE A 103 9.30 -11.69 -6.82
C ILE A 103 10.04 -11.00 -7.98
N ASN A 104 9.62 -11.26 -9.22
CA ASN A 104 10.17 -10.57 -10.38
C ASN A 104 9.91 -9.05 -10.31
N ALA A 105 8.69 -8.66 -9.93
CA ALA A 105 8.28 -7.26 -9.85
C ALA A 105 9.00 -6.51 -8.72
N ILE A 106 9.05 -7.09 -7.50
CA ILE A 106 9.66 -6.45 -6.32
C ILE A 106 11.18 -6.30 -6.47
N THR A 107 11.82 -7.15 -7.27
CA THR A 107 13.26 -7.12 -7.56
C THR A 107 13.63 -6.39 -8.86
N ALA A 108 12.67 -5.82 -9.58
CA ALA A 108 12.92 -5.04 -10.78
C ALA A 108 13.40 -3.62 -10.46
N ILE A 109 14.16 -3.00 -11.37
CA ILE A 109 14.56 -1.59 -11.34
C ILE A 109 13.73 -0.84 -12.39
N GLY A 110 13.27 0.36 -12.03
CA GLY A 110 12.63 1.26 -12.99
C GLY A 110 11.26 0.82 -13.49
N PHE A 111 10.68 -0.23 -12.89
CA PHE A 111 9.36 -0.73 -13.25
C PHE A 111 8.29 -0.24 -12.29
N SER A 112 7.47 0.66 -12.77
CA SER A 112 6.08 0.76 -12.39
C SER A 112 5.30 -0.14 -13.36
N SER A 113 4.64 -1.19 -12.89
CA SER A 113 3.69 -1.99 -13.69
C SER A 113 2.44 -1.18 -14.04
N LYS A 114 2.65 0.08 -14.48
CA LYS A 114 1.59 1.02 -14.84
C LYS A 114 1.28 0.92 -16.33
N ASN A 115 0.90 -0.23 -16.80
CA ASN A 115 0.03 -0.27 -17.95
C ASN A 115 -1.38 -0.53 -17.42
N ASN A 116 -2.21 0.50 -17.46
CA ASN A 116 -3.63 0.41 -17.17
C ASN A 116 -4.24 -0.52 -18.22
N VAL A 117 -4.30 -1.83 -17.92
CA VAL A 117 -5.24 -2.68 -18.63
C VAL A 117 -6.61 -2.29 -18.07
N PRO A 118 -7.56 -1.84 -18.90
CA PRO A 118 -8.91 -1.55 -18.45
C PRO A 118 -9.49 -2.82 -17.82
N THR A 119 -9.73 -2.80 -16.52
CA THR A 119 -10.47 -3.86 -15.86
C THR A 119 -11.90 -3.38 -15.68
N ASN A 120 -12.87 -4.17 -16.13
CA ASN A 120 -14.30 -3.86 -15.93
C ASN A 120 -14.75 -4.12 -14.49
N ASP A 121 -13.91 -4.80 -13.70
CA ASP A 121 -14.20 -5.11 -12.30
C ASP A 121 -13.40 -4.19 -11.37
N ILE A 122 -14.14 -3.44 -10.56
CA ILE A 122 -13.56 -2.48 -9.59
C ILE A 122 -12.75 -3.21 -8.52
N ASP A 123 -13.12 -4.46 -8.21
CA ASP A 123 -12.44 -5.27 -7.21
C ASP A 123 -11.05 -5.74 -7.67
N ASP A 124 -10.78 -5.71 -8.97
CA ASP A 124 -9.48 -6.08 -9.55
C ASP A 124 -8.52 -4.88 -9.73
N ILE A 125 -8.95 -3.65 -9.46
CA ILE A 125 -8.08 -2.48 -9.52
C ILE A 125 -7.12 -2.52 -8.33
N LYS A 126 -5.86 -2.84 -8.57
CA LYS A 126 -4.81 -2.81 -7.55
C LYS A 126 -4.49 -1.38 -7.13
N ILE A 127 -4.47 -1.14 -5.82
CA ILE A 127 -4.16 0.17 -5.21
C ILE A 127 -2.65 0.41 -5.26
N GLY A 128 -1.88 -0.59 -4.83
CA GLY A 128 -0.42 -0.57 -4.85
C GLY A 128 0.14 -1.07 -6.18
N LYS A 129 1.31 -0.55 -6.54
CA LYS A 129 2.07 -1.02 -7.68
C LYS A 129 3.22 -1.85 -7.17
N PHE A 130 3.08 -3.18 -7.22
CA PHE A 130 4.16 -4.07 -6.84
C PHE A 130 5.48 -3.64 -7.49
N GLY A 131 6.52 -3.53 -6.69
CA GLY A 131 7.89 -3.27 -7.12
C GLY A 131 8.43 -1.88 -6.83
N VAL A 132 7.64 -0.80 -6.95
CA VAL A 132 8.15 0.56 -6.69
C VAL A 132 7.97 0.95 -5.23
N GLY A 133 6.78 0.79 -4.68
CA GLY A 133 6.46 1.22 -3.31
C GLY A 133 7.19 0.41 -2.23
N PHE A 134 7.36 -0.92 -2.45
CA PHE A 134 8.14 -1.73 -1.52
C PHE A 134 9.58 -1.24 -1.37
N LYS A 135 10.18 -0.66 -2.41
CA LYS A 135 11.56 -0.16 -2.36
C LYS A 135 11.77 0.94 -1.32
N ALA A 136 10.72 1.58 -0.84
CA ALA A 136 10.82 2.54 0.27
C ALA A 136 11.35 1.92 1.57
N VAL A 137 11.30 0.59 1.76
CA VAL A 137 11.89 -0.08 2.94
C VAL A 137 13.42 0.04 2.97
N PHE A 138 14.04 0.21 1.80
CA PHE A 138 15.49 0.34 1.70
C PHE A 138 16.05 1.64 2.32
N GLN A 139 15.18 2.56 2.71
CA GLN A 139 15.62 3.68 3.54
C GLN A 139 16.12 3.24 4.93
N TYR A 140 15.75 2.05 5.41
CA TYR A 140 16.11 1.53 6.74
C TYR A 140 16.98 0.27 6.70
N THR A 141 16.98 -0.45 5.60
CA THR A 141 17.64 -1.76 5.48
C THR A 141 18.36 -1.94 4.16
N THR A 142 19.38 -2.77 4.14
CA THR A 142 20.02 -3.26 2.91
C THR A 142 19.58 -4.67 2.55
N THR A 143 18.93 -5.37 3.49
CA THR A 143 18.60 -6.80 3.35
C THR A 143 17.16 -7.12 3.84
N PRO A 144 16.11 -6.48 3.28
CA PRO A 144 14.74 -6.83 3.67
C PRO A 144 14.46 -8.30 3.36
N ALA A 145 13.81 -9.00 4.29
CA ALA A 145 13.46 -10.41 4.14
C ALA A 145 11.94 -10.61 4.07
N ILE A 146 11.54 -11.60 3.26
CA ILE A 146 10.14 -11.97 3.05
C ILE A 146 9.97 -13.46 3.32
N TYR A 147 9.01 -13.79 4.18
CA TYR A 147 8.62 -15.15 4.50
C TYR A 147 7.18 -15.35 4.04
N ASP A 148 7.01 -16.05 2.94
CA ASP A 148 5.72 -16.37 2.35
C ASP A 148 5.82 -17.74 1.64
N LYS A 149 5.13 -18.75 2.17
CA LYS A 149 5.22 -20.12 1.63
C LYS A 149 4.75 -20.18 0.17
N PRO A 150 5.52 -20.78 -0.79
CA PRO A 150 6.69 -21.62 -0.54
C PRO A 150 8.02 -20.85 -0.44
N PHE A 151 8.04 -19.54 -0.57
CA PHE A 151 9.26 -18.74 -0.62
C PHE A 151 9.65 -18.16 0.74
N CYS A 152 10.94 -18.29 1.07
CA CYS A 152 11.61 -17.52 2.12
C CYS A 152 12.87 -16.94 1.52
N PHE A 153 12.95 -15.62 1.42
CA PHE A 153 14.09 -14.96 0.76
C PHE A 153 14.35 -13.57 1.32
N LYS A 154 15.55 -13.07 1.13
CA LYS A 154 15.92 -11.68 1.32
C LYS A 154 16.24 -11.05 -0.02
N ILE A 155 16.22 -9.74 -0.08
CA ILE A 155 16.66 -9.00 -1.26
C ILE A 155 17.98 -8.31 -0.91
N GLU A 156 19.04 -8.65 -1.61
CA GLU A 156 20.37 -8.07 -1.50
C GLU A 156 20.60 -7.07 -2.64
N ASP A 157 21.41 -6.04 -2.38
CA ASP A 157 21.77 -5.04 -3.38
C ASP A 157 20.54 -4.48 -4.13
N TYR A 158 19.41 -4.30 -3.44
CA TYR A 158 18.13 -3.77 -3.95
C TYR A 158 17.37 -4.64 -4.96
N ILE A 159 18.01 -5.64 -5.58
CA ILE A 159 17.44 -6.38 -6.72
C ILE A 159 17.67 -7.89 -6.69
N VAL A 160 18.61 -8.41 -5.92
CA VAL A 160 18.98 -9.83 -5.95
C VAL A 160 18.18 -10.59 -4.90
N PRO A 161 17.19 -11.42 -5.29
CA PRO A 161 16.49 -12.27 -4.34
C PRO A 161 17.38 -13.46 -3.96
N THR A 162 17.68 -13.62 -2.69
CA THR A 162 18.53 -14.70 -2.17
C THR A 162 17.73 -15.55 -1.19
N LYS A 163 17.68 -16.86 -1.43
CA LYS A 163 16.93 -17.81 -0.61
C LYS A 163 17.44 -17.82 0.84
N LEU A 164 16.52 -17.87 1.79
CA LEU A 164 16.81 -18.05 3.20
C LEU A 164 16.63 -19.52 3.60
N ASN A 165 17.57 -20.06 4.38
CA ASN A 165 17.46 -21.39 4.97
C ASN A 165 16.70 -21.36 6.30
N ASP A 166 16.70 -20.21 6.99
CA ASP A 166 15.94 -20.01 8.20
C ASP A 166 14.47 -19.71 7.87
N THR A 167 13.57 -20.57 8.32
CA THR A 167 12.12 -20.46 8.11
C THR A 167 11.37 -20.21 9.42
N THR A 168 12.06 -19.86 10.51
CA THR A 168 11.47 -19.71 11.87
C THR A 168 10.38 -18.63 11.93
N LEU A 169 10.45 -17.62 11.07
CA LEU A 169 9.45 -16.56 10.99
C LEU A 169 8.33 -16.86 9.99
N GLN A 170 8.41 -17.96 9.26
CA GLN A 170 7.34 -18.37 8.36
C GLN A 170 6.10 -18.76 9.18
N ARG A 171 4.97 -18.19 8.83
CA ARG A 171 3.68 -18.46 9.50
C ARG A 171 2.67 -18.95 8.48
N GLU A 172 1.94 -20.01 8.84
CA GLU A 172 0.90 -20.56 7.95
C GLU A 172 -0.16 -19.49 7.63
N GLY A 173 -0.50 -19.36 6.37
CA GLY A 173 -1.51 -18.41 5.92
C GLY A 173 -1.12 -16.93 6.03
N LYS A 174 0.14 -16.58 6.34
CA LYS A 174 0.59 -15.20 6.49
C LYS A 174 1.83 -14.92 5.66
N THR A 175 1.97 -13.67 5.25
CA THR A 175 3.18 -13.09 4.69
C THR A 175 3.86 -12.24 5.75
N VAL A 176 5.15 -12.44 5.97
CA VAL A 176 5.94 -11.71 6.96
C VAL A 176 7.07 -10.98 6.25
N PHE A 177 7.14 -9.67 6.42
CA PHE A 177 8.26 -8.83 6.00
C PHE A 177 9.11 -8.49 7.21
N VAL A 178 10.41 -8.68 7.12
CA VAL A 178 11.40 -8.30 8.14
C VAL A 178 12.30 -7.23 7.56
N ILE A 179 12.41 -6.13 8.24
CA ILE A 179 13.19 -4.96 7.84
C ILE A 179 14.20 -4.71 8.96
N PRO A 180 15.39 -5.37 8.91
CA PRO A 180 16.44 -5.13 9.88
C PRO A 180 17.04 -3.73 9.69
N PHE A 181 17.50 -3.09 10.76
CA PHE A 181 18.17 -1.78 10.70
C PHE A 181 19.66 -1.99 10.50
N ASP A 182 20.04 -2.41 9.29
CA ASP A 182 21.40 -2.84 8.92
C ASP A 182 22.13 -1.88 7.98
N ARG A 183 21.55 -0.71 7.71
CA ARG A 183 22.23 0.35 6.95
C ARG A 183 23.40 0.92 7.76
N LYS A 184 24.54 1.17 7.08
CA LYS A 184 25.73 1.73 7.70
C LYS A 184 25.69 3.25 7.86
N ASP A 185 24.88 3.91 7.05
CA ASP A 185 24.71 5.36 6.97
C ASP A 185 23.56 5.91 7.83
N ILE A 186 22.76 5.02 8.42
CA ILE A 186 21.66 5.36 9.33
C ILE A 186 21.84 4.60 10.64
N ASP A 187 21.79 5.33 11.76
CA ASP A 187 21.80 4.71 13.07
C ASP A 187 20.50 3.92 13.31
N ALA A 188 20.63 2.70 13.83
CA ALA A 188 19.49 1.85 14.16
C ALA A 188 18.52 2.52 15.15
N GLN A 189 19.02 3.34 16.07
CA GLN A 189 18.21 4.11 17.01
C GLN A 189 17.37 5.16 16.27
N GLN A 190 17.94 5.86 15.29
CA GLN A 190 17.22 6.83 14.47
C GLN A 190 16.14 6.16 13.62
N ALA A 191 16.44 4.99 13.01
CA ALA A 191 15.47 4.20 12.27
C ALA A 191 14.29 3.76 13.17
N TYR A 192 14.60 3.32 14.38
CA TYR A 192 13.61 2.96 15.38
C TYR A 192 12.69 4.15 15.73
N GLU A 193 13.27 5.32 16.06
CA GLU A 193 12.52 6.51 16.46
C GLU A 193 11.61 7.03 15.33
N ASP A 194 12.11 7.07 14.10
CA ASP A 194 11.34 7.49 12.93
C ASP A 194 10.15 6.56 12.67
N ILE A 195 10.37 5.24 12.72
CA ILE A 195 9.28 4.27 12.51
C ILE A 195 8.27 4.32 13.67
N GLU A 196 8.72 4.49 14.91
CA GLU A 196 7.82 4.62 16.04
C GLU A 196 6.95 5.88 15.94
N GLN A 197 7.52 7.00 15.49
CA GLN A 197 6.76 8.22 15.21
C GLN A 197 5.73 7.99 14.10
N LYS A 198 6.11 7.30 13.00
CA LYS A 198 5.19 6.96 11.91
C LYS A 198 4.04 6.06 12.38
N ILE A 199 4.31 5.06 13.23
CA ILE A 199 3.27 4.22 13.82
C ILE A 199 2.36 5.06 14.72
N SER A 200 2.94 5.95 15.54
CA SER A 200 2.19 6.82 16.46
C SER A 200 1.26 7.79 15.75
N SER A 201 1.64 8.26 14.56
CA SER A 201 0.84 9.19 13.74
C SER A 201 -0.24 8.52 12.89
N LEU A 202 -0.34 7.18 12.89
CA LEU A 202 -1.39 6.49 12.13
C LEU A 202 -2.77 6.83 12.69
N ASP A 203 -3.60 7.45 11.85
CA ASP A 203 -4.99 7.78 12.15
C ASP A 203 -5.89 7.13 11.10
N TYR A 204 -6.55 6.05 11.48
CA TYR A 204 -7.46 5.24 10.66
C TYR A 204 -6.98 4.96 9.22
N PRO A 205 -5.73 4.47 9.02
CA PRO A 205 -5.14 4.30 7.69
C PRO A 205 -5.90 3.28 6.83
N GLN A 206 -6.71 2.41 7.44
CA GLN A 206 -7.54 1.44 6.71
C GLN A 206 -8.90 2.00 6.23
N LEU A 207 -9.21 3.29 6.46
CA LEU A 207 -10.54 3.84 6.19
C LEU A 207 -10.99 3.61 4.75
N PHE A 208 -10.11 3.90 3.78
CA PHE A 208 -10.39 3.76 2.35
C PHE A 208 -9.77 2.50 1.72
N LEU A 209 -9.13 1.65 2.51
CA LEU A 209 -8.70 0.34 2.06
C LEU A 209 -9.91 -0.59 1.98
N ARG A 210 -9.94 -1.46 0.96
CA ARG A 210 -11.11 -2.27 0.63
C ARG A 210 -11.30 -3.45 1.58
N ASN A 211 -10.22 -4.15 1.86
CA ASN A 211 -10.23 -5.40 2.60
C ASN A 211 -9.80 -5.21 4.06
N MET A 212 -8.93 -4.23 4.33
CA MET A 212 -8.30 -4.04 5.62
C MET A 212 -9.30 -3.64 6.70
N GLN A 213 -9.37 -4.44 7.76
CA GLN A 213 -10.26 -4.22 8.90
C GLN A 213 -9.47 -3.90 10.18
N THR A 214 -8.39 -4.63 10.43
CA THR A 214 -7.63 -4.51 11.68
C THR A 214 -6.16 -4.22 11.40
N ILE A 215 -5.64 -3.18 12.04
CA ILE A 215 -4.22 -2.88 12.09
C ILE A 215 -3.80 -2.86 13.56
N SER A 216 -2.84 -3.69 13.91
CA SER A 216 -2.28 -3.79 15.26
C SER A 216 -0.79 -3.48 15.27
N TRP A 217 -0.30 -2.98 16.39
CA TRP A 217 1.13 -2.71 16.58
C TRP A 217 1.58 -3.08 17.99
N ASN A 218 2.86 -3.43 18.07
CA ASN A 218 3.56 -3.72 19.31
C ASN A 218 4.98 -3.14 19.21
N THR A 219 5.25 -2.11 19.97
CA THR A 219 6.57 -1.47 20.09
C THR A 219 7.04 -1.53 21.53
N PRO A 220 8.30 -1.22 21.85
CA PRO A 220 8.77 -1.17 23.23
C PRO A 220 8.01 -0.18 24.12
N THR A 221 7.43 0.89 23.54
CA THR A 221 6.77 1.96 24.30
C THR A 221 5.25 1.89 24.23
N GLN A 222 4.66 1.26 23.21
CA GLN A 222 3.23 1.24 23.01
C GLN A 222 2.73 -0.06 22.34
N ARG A 223 1.54 -0.44 22.69
CA ARG A 223 0.79 -1.53 22.04
C ARG A 223 -0.62 -1.04 21.75
N GLY A 224 -1.11 -1.40 20.58
CA GLY A 224 -2.47 -1.03 20.25
C GLY A 224 -2.99 -1.64 18.97
N LYS A 225 -4.23 -1.27 18.66
CA LYS A 225 -4.91 -1.65 17.42
C LYS A 225 -5.92 -0.60 17.00
N ILE A 226 -6.19 -0.56 15.70
CA ILE A 226 -7.31 0.19 15.10
C ILE A 226 -8.17 -0.83 14.36
N VAL A 227 -9.48 -0.77 14.59
CA VAL A 227 -10.47 -1.66 13.96
C VAL A 227 -11.49 -0.81 13.20
N LYS A 228 -11.73 -1.17 11.93
CA LYS A 228 -12.82 -0.64 11.10
C LYS A 228 -13.92 -1.69 11.06
N GLN A 229 -15.10 -1.37 11.58
CA GLN A 229 -16.25 -2.25 11.60
C GLN A 229 -17.40 -1.61 10.83
N LEU A 230 -17.98 -2.36 9.88
CA LEU A 230 -19.23 -1.97 9.24
C LEU A 230 -20.37 -2.18 10.23
N LEU A 231 -21.08 -1.10 10.57
CA LEU A 231 -22.27 -1.16 11.43
C LEU A 231 -23.54 -1.33 10.61
N GLU A 232 -23.67 -0.56 9.54
CA GLU A 232 -24.87 -0.55 8.73
C GLU A 232 -24.54 -0.18 7.28
N LYS A 233 -25.26 -0.79 6.34
CA LYS A 233 -25.21 -0.46 4.93
C LYS A 233 -26.61 -0.11 4.49
N TYR A 234 -26.76 1.07 3.90
CA TYR A 234 -28.05 1.58 3.45
C TYR A 234 -28.29 1.21 1.97
N ASP A 235 -29.56 1.28 1.56
CA ASP A 235 -29.91 1.07 0.17
C ASP A 235 -29.24 2.10 -0.75
N THR A 236 -28.87 1.65 -1.94
CA THR A 236 -28.22 2.52 -2.92
C THR A 236 -29.21 3.55 -3.47
N TYR A 237 -28.87 4.82 -3.39
CA TYR A 237 -29.62 5.92 -3.96
C TYR A 237 -28.80 6.66 -5.00
N ARG A 238 -29.32 6.83 -6.22
CA ARG A 238 -28.62 7.51 -7.34
C ARG A 238 -27.19 6.98 -7.59
N ASN A 239 -26.99 5.67 -7.49
CA ASN A 239 -25.69 5.01 -7.58
C ASN A 239 -24.70 5.41 -6.45
N ILE A 240 -25.20 5.95 -5.34
CA ILE A 240 -24.42 6.23 -4.13
C ILE A 240 -24.65 5.10 -3.15
N THR A 241 -23.58 4.41 -2.77
CA THR A 241 -23.59 3.45 -1.69
C THR A 241 -23.29 4.19 -0.39
N THR A 242 -24.16 4.04 0.60
CA THR A 242 -23.99 4.67 1.92
C THR A 242 -23.75 3.58 2.96
N ALA A 243 -22.74 3.77 3.80
CA ALA A 243 -22.40 2.83 4.87
C ALA A 243 -21.94 3.57 6.12
N LEU A 244 -22.39 3.09 7.28
CA LEU A 244 -21.95 3.57 8.58
C LEU A 244 -20.86 2.64 9.10
N TYR A 245 -19.69 3.18 9.37
CA TYR A 245 -18.58 2.47 9.99
C TYR A 245 -18.31 2.98 11.40
N GLU A 246 -17.86 2.09 12.24
CA GLU A 246 -17.26 2.40 13.53
C GLU A 246 -15.74 2.19 13.45
N LEU A 247 -15.01 3.19 13.92
CA LEU A 247 -13.55 3.21 13.94
C LEU A 247 -13.12 3.21 15.41
N ASN A 248 -12.62 2.06 15.88
CA ASN A 248 -12.20 1.86 17.26
C ASN A 248 -10.68 1.84 17.37
N SER A 249 -10.12 2.74 18.17
CA SER A 249 -8.69 2.79 18.45
C SER A 249 -8.42 2.57 19.93
N THR A 250 -7.44 1.72 20.26
CA THR A 250 -6.96 1.56 21.65
C THR A 250 -6.28 2.83 22.19
N ARG A 251 -6.04 3.84 21.35
CA ARG A 251 -5.56 5.17 21.76
C ARG A 251 -6.68 6.06 22.34
N GLY A 252 -7.89 5.53 22.51
CA GLY A 252 -9.00 6.22 23.18
C GLY A 252 -9.97 6.96 22.25
N SER A 253 -9.78 6.90 20.94
CA SER A 253 -10.75 7.45 19.99
C SER A 253 -11.71 6.35 19.50
N GLN A 254 -13.01 6.62 19.66
CA GLN A 254 -14.08 5.86 19.03
C GLN A 254 -14.83 6.85 18.12
N ASN A 255 -14.74 6.66 16.83
CA ASN A 255 -15.38 7.53 15.86
C ASN A 255 -16.36 6.73 15.02
N LYS A 256 -17.50 7.31 14.73
CA LYS A 256 -18.39 6.80 13.69
C LYS A 256 -18.27 7.69 12.46
N ILE A 257 -18.24 7.05 11.29
CA ILE A 257 -18.21 7.77 10.02
C ILE A 257 -19.28 7.24 9.09
N LEU A 258 -20.08 8.15 8.57
CA LEU A 258 -21.03 7.86 7.50
C LEU A 258 -20.33 8.10 6.16
N LEU A 259 -20.03 7.02 5.43
CA LEU A 259 -19.31 7.06 4.18
C LEU A 259 -20.25 6.90 2.99
N LEU A 260 -20.22 7.85 2.07
CA LEU A 260 -20.95 7.85 0.82
C LEU A 260 -19.96 7.65 -0.32
N SER A 261 -20.16 6.59 -1.11
CA SER A 261 -19.25 6.21 -2.19
C SER A 261 -19.98 6.09 -3.52
N LYS A 262 -19.34 6.51 -4.60
CA LYS A 262 -19.88 6.44 -5.97
C LYS A 262 -18.81 5.94 -6.93
N ASN A 263 -19.22 5.08 -7.87
CA ASN A 263 -18.37 4.68 -8.98
C ASN A 263 -18.44 5.75 -10.07
N VAL A 264 -17.28 6.22 -10.52
CA VAL A 264 -17.16 7.22 -11.59
C VAL A 264 -16.19 6.71 -12.67
N THR A 265 -16.44 7.12 -13.91
CA THR A 265 -15.50 6.95 -15.01
C THR A 265 -14.81 8.28 -15.22
N VAL A 266 -13.49 8.28 -15.25
CA VAL A 266 -12.71 9.51 -15.45
C VAL A 266 -12.48 9.72 -16.94
N ALA A 267 -12.60 10.98 -17.40
CA ALA A 267 -12.33 11.36 -18.78
C ALA A 267 -10.96 10.83 -19.25
N ASP A 268 -10.91 10.37 -20.50
CA ASP A 268 -9.75 9.79 -21.15
C ASP A 268 -9.30 8.39 -20.66
N THR A 269 -10.07 7.77 -19.76
CA THR A 269 -9.83 6.37 -19.34
C THR A 269 -11.14 5.62 -19.25
N ASP A 270 -11.17 4.35 -19.69
CA ASP A 270 -12.31 3.45 -19.46
C ASP A 270 -12.32 2.89 -18.02
N ASN A 271 -11.41 3.36 -17.18
CA ASN A 271 -11.26 2.84 -15.83
C ASN A 271 -12.34 3.42 -14.90
N LYS A 272 -13.02 2.54 -14.19
CA LYS A 272 -13.92 2.88 -13.10
C LYS A 272 -13.11 3.19 -11.84
N HIS A 273 -13.47 4.28 -11.17
CA HIS A 273 -12.86 4.70 -9.92
C HIS A 273 -13.92 4.85 -8.84
N ILE A 274 -13.56 4.55 -7.60
CA ILE A 274 -14.41 4.83 -6.44
C ILE A 274 -13.99 6.18 -5.89
N ILE A 275 -14.95 7.10 -5.80
CA ILE A 275 -14.81 8.33 -5.02
C ILE A 275 -15.69 8.24 -3.77
N SER A 276 -15.26 8.88 -2.70
CA SER A 276 -16.02 8.86 -1.43
C SER A 276 -15.96 10.20 -0.72
N ILE A 277 -17.03 10.51 -0.01
CA ILE A 277 -17.07 11.53 1.02
C ILE A 277 -17.53 10.90 2.32
N GLY A 278 -16.99 11.34 3.45
CA GLY A 278 -17.32 10.77 4.75
C GLY A 278 -17.58 11.86 5.80
N TYR A 279 -18.64 11.71 6.56
CA TYR A 279 -18.99 12.58 7.66
C TYR A 279 -18.72 11.89 8.99
N PHE A 280 -17.82 12.44 9.78
CA PHE A 280 -17.65 12.00 11.16
C PHE A 280 -18.89 12.37 11.97
N LEU A 281 -19.30 11.47 12.87
CA LEU A 281 -20.43 11.67 13.74
C LEU A 281 -19.96 11.94 15.16
N ASN A 282 -20.53 12.94 15.81
CA ASN A 282 -20.29 13.21 17.23
C ASN A 282 -21.02 12.18 18.12
N GLU A 283 -20.84 12.26 19.43
CA GLU A 283 -21.46 11.35 20.43
C GLU A 283 -22.98 11.28 20.35
N LYS A 284 -23.65 12.33 19.83
CA LYS A 284 -25.10 12.39 19.63
C LYS A 284 -25.55 11.79 18.30
N GLY A 285 -24.64 11.22 17.52
CA GLY A 285 -24.92 10.68 16.20
C GLY A 285 -25.19 11.73 15.12
N ARG A 286 -24.83 13.00 15.35
CA ARG A 286 -24.96 14.10 14.39
C ARG A 286 -23.62 14.34 13.71
N ILE A 287 -23.65 14.89 12.49
CA ILE A 287 -22.44 15.28 11.76
C ILE A 287 -21.60 16.24 12.61
N ASP A 288 -20.33 15.92 12.75
CA ASP A 288 -19.35 16.79 13.38
C ASP A 288 -18.94 17.89 12.37
N THR A 289 -19.46 19.09 12.57
CA THR A 289 -19.20 20.24 11.71
C THR A 289 -17.88 20.95 12.01
N GLU A 290 -17.20 20.60 13.09
CA GLU A 290 -15.91 21.19 13.50
C GLU A 290 -14.70 20.43 12.90
N CYS A 291 -14.91 19.20 12.43
CA CYS A 291 -13.87 18.40 11.80
C CYS A 291 -13.37 19.06 10.50
N ARG A 292 -12.03 19.06 10.31
CA ARG A 292 -11.38 19.60 9.09
C ARG A 292 -10.35 18.59 8.58
N PRO A 293 -10.80 17.47 8.00
CA PRO A 293 -9.93 16.42 7.55
C PRO A 293 -9.17 16.79 6.27
N ASN A 294 -8.00 16.21 6.11
CA ASN A 294 -7.26 16.29 4.85
C ASN A 294 -7.92 15.46 3.74
N ILE A 295 -7.62 15.81 2.49
CA ILE A 295 -7.99 15.00 1.33
C ILE A 295 -7.19 13.71 1.35
N ASN A 296 -7.83 12.61 1.00
CA ASN A 296 -7.22 11.28 0.97
C ASN A 296 -7.08 10.75 -0.45
N CYS A 297 -5.92 10.20 -0.74
CA CYS A 297 -5.72 9.28 -1.85
C CYS A 297 -5.33 7.92 -1.26
N PHE A 298 -6.31 7.16 -0.80
CA PHE A 298 -6.25 6.02 0.12
C PHE A 298 -5.75 6.42 1.52
N PHE A 299 -4.68 7.18 1.62
CA PHE A 299 -4.12 7.75 2.85
C PHE A 299 -4.18 9.27 2.84
N PRO A 300 -4.06 9.92 4.01
CA PRO A 300 -4.08 11.37 4.08
C PRO A 300 -2.98 12.01 3.23
N THR A 301 -3.33 13.05 2.50
CA THR A 301 -2.40 13.95 1.82
C THR A 301 -2.15 15.19 2.69
N HIS A 302 -1.28 16.09 2.25
CA HIS A 302 -1.11 17.39 2.91
C HIS A 302 -2.12 18.47 2.42
N GLU A 303 -3.05 18.07 1.56
CA GLU A 303 -4.04 18.99 1.02
C GLU A 303 -5.31 19.03 1.89
N ASN A 304 -5.83 20.24 2.11
CA ASN A 304 -7.08 20.50 2.82
C ASN A 304 -7.93 21.51 2.04
N ILE A 305 -9.25 21.36 2.03
CA ILE A 305 -10.18 22.25 1.35
C ILE A 305 -11.21 22.87 2.31
N ASP A 306 -10.93 22.88 3.61
CA ASP A 306 -11.78 23.47 4.64
C ASP A 306 -13.26 23.01 4.60
N THR A 307 -13.47 21.71 4.44
CA THR A 307 -14.79 21.07 4.53
C THR A 307 -14.92 20.28 5.82
N CYS A 308 -16.16 20.09 6.31
CA CYS A 308 -16.45 19.25 7.47
C CYS A 308 -16.63 17.76 7.11
N TYR A 309 -16.24 17.35 5.90
CA TYR A 309 -16.27 15.96 5.45
C TYR A 309 -14.93 15.57 4.84
N ILE A 310 -14.55 14.33 5.06
CA ILE A 310 -13.35 13.73 4.47
C ILE A 310 -13.63 13.41 3.01
N ILE A 311 -12.64 13.62 2.16
CA ILE A 311 -12.70 13.32 0.72
C ILE A 311 -11.72 12.22 0.40
N HIS A 312 -12.15 11.27 -0.43
CA HIS A 312 -11.27 10.26 -1.02
C HIS A 312 -11.53 10.13 -2.52
N ALA A 313 -10.43 10.12 -3.28
CA ALA A 313 -10.39 9.65 -4.66
C ALA A 313 -8.98 9.14 -5.00
N PRO A 314 -8.82 8.31 -6.04
CA PRO A 314 -7.51 7.84 -6.50
C PRO A 314 -6.81 8.92 -7.34
N PHE A 315 -6.48 10.04 -6.70
CA PHE A 315 -5.82 11.17 -7.33
C PHE A 315 -4.44 10.81 -7.91
N ALA A 316 -4.06 11.43 -9.01
CA ALA A 316 -2.68 11.48 -9.45
C ALA A 316 -1.89 12.38 -8.49
N LEU A 317 -0.93 11.80 -7.80
CA LEU A 317 -0.08 12.48 -6.83
C LEU A 317 1.27 12.86 -7.46
N VAL A 318 1.99 13.81 -6.86
CA VAL A 318 3.40 14.06 -7.14
C VAL A 318 4.26 12.92 -6.57
N ASP A 319 5.54 12.89 -6.90
CA ASP A 319 6.44 11.75 -6.60
C ASP A 319 6.53 11.43 -5.10
N ASN A 320 6.41 12.43 -4.21
CA ASN A 320 6.40 12.23 -2.76
C ASN A 320 5.07 11.68 -2.21
N ARG A 321 4.05 11.50 -3.06
CA ARG A 321 2.70 11.00 -2.72
C ARG A 321 1.94 11.75 -1.63
N GLN A 322 2.40 12.94 -1.26
CA GLN A 322 1.79 13.79 -0.22
C GLN A 322 0.96 14.94 -0.78
N GLN A 323 1.14 15.24 -2.06
CA GLN A 323 0.47 16.35 -2.73
C GLN A 323 -0.23 15.88 -4.01
N ILE A 324 -1.40 16.47 -4.27
CA ILE A 324 -2.17 16.21 -5.47
C ILE A 324 -1.53 16.96 -6.65
N LYS A 325 -1.29 16.24 -7.75
CA LYS A 325 -0.71 16.82 -8.95
C LYS A 325 -1.66 17.87 -9.54
N ARG A 326 -1.18 19.11 -9.66
CA ARG A 326 -1.93 20.22 -10.27
C ARG A 326 -1.89 20.13 -11.80
N ASN A 327 -2.82 20.81 -12.47
CA ASN A 327 -2.95 20.85 -13.92
C ASN A 327 -3.01 19.43 -14.54
N ASN A 328 -3.86 18.59 -13.97
CA ASN A 328 -4.03 17.21 -14.36
C ASN A 328 -5.52 16.91 -14.63
N ASN A 329 -5.86 16.61 -15.88
CA ASN A 329 -7.24 16.41 -16.33
C ASN A 329 -7.98 15.32 -15.54
N VAL A 330 -7.26 14.27 -15.10
CA VAL A 330 -7.82 13.20 -14.26
C VAL A 330 -8.24 13.75 -12.90
N ASN A 331 -7.38 14.53 -12.25
CA ASN A 331 -7.68 15.13 -10.96
C ASN A 331 -8.83 16.15 -11.08
N ASP A 332 -8.85 16.95 -12.13
CA ASP A 332 -9.92 17.94 -12.37
C ASP A 332 -11.28 17.23 -12.55
N SER A 333 -11.31 16.12 -13.28
CA SER A 333 -12.51 15.28 -13.44
C SER A 333 -12.95 14.65 -12.13
N LEU A 334 -12.00 14.16 -11.30
CA LEU A 334 -12.29 13.60 -9.98
C LEU A 334 -12.87 14.66 -9.03
N PHE A 335 -12.28 15.87 -8.98
CA PHE A 335 -12.82 16.96 -8.16
C PHE A 335 -14.23 17.38 -8.58
N LYS A 336 -14.51 17.42 -9.89
CA LYS A 336 -15.86 17.67 -10.38
C LYS A 336 -16.84 16.62 -9.88
N SER A 337 -16.48 15.34 -10.03
CA SER A 337 -17.32 14.21 -9.58
C SER A 337 -17.52 14.20 -8.06
N ILE A 338 -16.53 14.62 -7.27
CA ILE A 338 -16.63 14.78 -5.82
C ILE A 338 -17.61 15.92 -5.49
N GLY A 339 -17.54 17.04 -6.20
CA GLY A 339 -18.51 18.15 -6.03
C GLY A 339 -19.95 17.71 -6.29
N GLU A 340 -20.18 16.90 -7.34
CA GLU A 340 -21.48 16.30 -7.64
C GLU A 340 -21.93 15.34 -6.52
N LEU A 341 -21.01 14.47 -6.03
CA LEU A 341 -21.31 13.57 -4.92
C LEU A 341 -21.64 14.34 -3.64
N ALA A 342 -20.92 15.43 -3.34
CA ALA A 342 -21.20 16.29 -2.19
C ALA A 342 -22.59 16.94 -2.28
N ALA A 343 -22.99 17.42 -3.47
CA ALA A 343 -24.34 17.96 -3.68
C ALA A 343 -25.43 16.88 -3.53
N ASP A 344 -25.21 15.69 -4.12
CA ASP A 344 -26.14 14.55 -4.01
C ASP A 344 -26.26 14.06 -2.55
N SER A 345 -25.20 14.14 -1.75
CA SER A 345 -25.19 13.70 -0.35
C SER A 345 -26.20 14.47 0.52
N LEU A 346 -26.45 15.75 0.22
CA LEU A 346 -27.45 16.57 0.93
C LEU A 346 -28.86 16.01 0.83
N VAL A 347 -29.16 15.24 -0.23
CA VAL A 347 -30.44 14.56 -0.39
C VAL A 347 -30.48 13.25 0.39
N VAL A 348 -29.36 12.56 0.50
CA VAL A 348 -29.23 11.29 1.24
C VAL A 348 -29.26 11.53 2.76
N LEU A 349 -28.76 12.68 3.21
CA LEU A 349 -28.67 13.06 4.62
C LEU A 349 -30.00 13.65 5.20
N LYS A 350 -31.03 13.90 4.37
CA LYS A 350 -32.38 14.32 4.81
C LYS A 350 -33.19 13.16 5.33
#